data_dbe134fe5c6793deef64f8f3f5cf6675
#
_entry.id   dbe134fe5c6793deef64f8f3f5cf6675
#
_cell.length_a   1.000
_cell.length_b   1.000
_cell.length_c   1.000
_cell.angle_alpha   90.00
_cell.angle_beta   90.00
_cell.angle_gamma   90.00
#
_symmetry.space_group_name_H-M   'P 1'
#
loop_
_entity.id
_entity.type
_entity.pdbx_description
1 polymer ?
#
loop_
_entity_poly.entity_id
_entity_poly.type
_entity_poly.pdbx_seq_one_letter_code
_entity_poly.pdbx_strand_id
1 'polypeptide(L)'
;LLVQGADNNYYIGKVEKSGNLIATKQLAHEALTRSQAERNLIAKQDKEKFFAYVNKIAEESENAYDNSPLTRGPIVDSGYGGVPYFPHTGSPKALVILAEFQDVPFTIQDTKKIFTNYLTNEGHFSDTRYGQNLNNKGVRGYFKDCSYGQFTPVFDVIGPVKLPKPQAVYGEGIHDRMDLLLPDVCEAVDDSVNFADYDANNDGMVDLVY
;
A
#
# COMPACT_ATOMS: atom_id res chain seq x y z
N LEU A 1 21.45 -12.35 -6.35
CA LEU A 1 20.71 -11.14 -6.71
C LEU A 1 20.25 -11.24 -8.17
N LEU A 2 18.99 -10.90 -8.44
CA LEU A 2 18.38 -10.92 -9.76
C LEU A 2 17.83 -9.52 -10.08
N VAL A 3 17.76 -9.21 -11.38
CA VAL A 3 17.17 -7.97 -11.89
C VAL A 3 16.10 -8.35 -12.90
N GLN A 4 14.90 -7.80 -12.76
CA GLN A 4 13.84 -7.97 -13.73
C GLN A 4 14.09 -7.05 -14.93
N GLY A 5 14.07 -7.60 -16.13
CA GLY A 5 14.19 -6.86 -17.38
C GLY A 5 12.84 -6.30 -17.85
N ALA A 6 12.89 -5.39 -18.80
CA ALA A 6 11.69 -4.82 -19.44
C ALA A 6 10.81 -5.87 -20.17
N ASP A 7 11.37 -7.02 -20.47
CA ASP A 7 10.72 -8.17 -21.09
C ASP A 7 10.08 -9.13 -20.06
N ASN A 8 9.98 -8.69 -18.78
CA ASN A 8 9.50 -9.47 -17.63
C ASN A 8 10.34 -10.71 -17.27
N ASN A 9 11.48 -10.93 -17.92
CA ASN A 9 12.40 -11.99 -17.54
C ASN A 9 13.33 -11.55 -16.41
N TYR A 10 13.86 -12.53 -15.67
CA TYR A 10 14.86 -12.28 -14.62
C TYR A 10 16.26 -12.57 -15.15
N TYR A 11 17.17 -11.68 -14.88
CA TYR A 11 18.59 -11.76 -15.25
C TYR A 11 19.47 -11.84 -14.01
N ILE A 12 20.60 -12.54 -14.14
CA ILE A 12 21.61 -12.52 -13.05
C ILE A 12 22.10 -11.09 -12.89
N GLY A 13 22.03 -10.57 -11.69
CA GLY A 13 22.51 -9.23 -11.36
C GLY A 13 24.03 -9.18 -11.18
N LYS A 14 24.64 -8.05 -11.50
CA LYS A 14 26.04 -7.71 -11.20
C LYS A 14 26.06 -6.47 -10.32
N VAL A 15 26.78 -6.55 -9.22
CA VAL A 15 27.01 -5.42 -8.33
C VAL A 15 28.16 -4.58 -8.88
N GLU A 16 27.92 -3.30 -9.11
CA GLU A 16 28.93 -2.34 -9.58
C GLU A 16 29.85 -1.86 -8.46
N LYS A 17 30.86 -1.06 -8.82
CA LYS A 17 31.76 -0.46 -7.83
C LYS A 17 31.03 0.49 -6.86
N SER A 18 29.98 1.15 -7.31
CA SER A 18 29.09 1.99 -6.51
C SER A 18 28.25 1.23 -5.48
N GLY A 19 28.06 -0.08 -5.64
CA GLY A 19 27.12 -0.90 -4.90
C GLY A 19 25.79 -1.11 -5.64
N ASN A 20 25.53 -0.38 -6.72
CA ASN A 20 24.33 -0.52 -7.51
C ASN A 20 24.23 -1.90 -8.19
N LEU A 21 23.02 -2.38 -8.40
CA LEU A 21 22.74 -3.67 -9.05
C LEU A 21 22.28 -3.42 -10.49
N ILE A 22 22.99 -4.00 -11.44
CA ILE A 22 22.63 -3.93 -12.86
C ILE A 22 22.36 -5.34 -13.41
N ALA A 23 21.45 -5.44 -14.39
CA ALA A 23 21.22 -6.68 -15.10
C ALA A 23 22.42 -7.07 -15.97
N THR A 24 22.82 -8.34 -15.94
CA THR A 24 23.70 -8.90 -16.96
C THR A 24 22.87 -9.37 -18.16
N LYS A 25 23.52 -9.88 -19.19
CA LYS A 25 22.81 -10.52 -20.35
C LYS A 25 22.40 -11.97 -20.06
N GLN A 26 22.74 -12.50 -18.89
CA GLN A 26 22.47 -13.91 -18.56
C GLN A 26 21.11 -14.04 -17.91
N LEU A 27 20.20 -14.74 -18.55
CA LEU A 27 18.92 -15.15 -17.96
C LEU A 27 19.15 -15.99 -16.72
N ALA A 28 18.32 -15.80 -15.73
CA ALA A 28 18.32 -16.57 -14.50
C ALA A 28 17.45 -17.82 -14.65
N HIS A 29 17.99 -18.97 -14.32
CA HIS A 29 17.26 -20.22 -14.27
C HIS A 29 17.12 -20.74 -12.84
N GLU A 30 16.23 -21.71 -12.65
CA GLU A 30 16.07 -22.41 -11.38
C GLU A 30 17.37 -23.07 -10.93
N ALA A 31 17.55 -23.17 -9.61
CA ALA A 31 18.83 -23.60 -9.00
C ALA A 31 19.37 -24.91 -9.58
N LEU A 32 18.49 -25.85 -9.89
CA LEU A 32 18.87 -27.18 -10.42
C LEU A 32 19.29 -27.17 -11.88
N THR A 33 18.81 -26.19 -12.67
CA THR A 33 19.04 -26.09 -14.12
C THR A 33 20.11 -25.07 -14.48
N ARG A 34 20.72 -24.42 -13.49
CA ARG A 34 21.74 -23.38 -13.70
C ARG A 34 22.97 -23.93 -14.40
N SER A 35 23.38 -23.24 -15.44
CA SER A 35 24.66 -23.49 -16.11
C SER A 35 25.85 -23.14 -15.22
N GLN A 36 27.04 -23.63 -15.59
CA GLN A 36 28.27 -23.26 -14.86
C GLN A 36 28.56 -21.76 -14.98
N ALA A 37 28.22 -21.12 -16.09
CA ALA A 37 28.36 -19.68 -16.28
C ALA A 37 27.52 -18.88 -15.29
N GLU A 38 26.25 -19.28 -15.09
CA GLU A 38 25.36 -18.64 -14.10
C GLU A 38 25.88 -18.80 -12.69
N ARG A 39 26.32 -20.00 -12.32
CA ARG A 39 26.89 -20.25 -10.99
C ARG A 39 28.13 -19.39 -10.73
N ASN A 40 28.97 -19.21 -11.74
CA ASN A 40 30.16 -18.35 -11.66
C ASN A 40 29.79 -16.88 -11.51
N LEU A 41 28.75 -16.40 -12.18
CA LEU A 41 28.25 -15.03 -12.04
C LEU A 41 27.66 -14.79 -10.65
N ILE A 42 26.87 -15.76 -10.16
CA ILE A 42 26.27 -15.67 -8.83
C ILE A 42 27.34 -15.69 -7.73
N ALA A 43 28.39 -16.51 -7.88
CA ALA A 43 29.49 -16.57 -6.92
C ALA A 43 30.32 -15.28 -6.86
N LYS A 44 30.33 -14.48 -7.94
CA LYS A 44 31.04 -13.21 -8.02
C LYS A 44 30.22 -12.02 -7.54
N GLN A 45 28.96 -12.23 -7.13
CA GLN A 45 28.13 -11.15 -6.62
C GLN A 45 28.62 -10.70 -5.24
N ASP A 46 28.99 -9.44 -5.11
CA ASP A 46 29.31 -8.82 -3.82
C ASP A 46 28.02 -8.38 -3.12
N LYS A 47 27.41 -9.33 -2.42
CA LYS A 47 26.12 -9.11 -1.74
C LYS A 47 26.26 -8.13 -0.57
N GLU A 48 27.37 -8.17 0.15
CA GLU A 48 27.61 -7.28 1.28
C GLU A 48 27.64 -5.84 0.82
N LYS A 49 28.35 -5.57 -0.28
CA LYS A 49 28.40 -4.26 -0.89
C LYS A 49 27.05 -3.76 -1.40
N PHE A 50 26.27 -4.65 -1.99
CA PHE A 50 24.91 -4.30 -2.44
C PHE A 50 24.02 -3.90 -1.25
N PHE A 51 24.00 -4.70 -0.19
CA PHE A 51 23.17 -4.38 0.97
C PHE A 51 23.66 -3.14 1.72
N ALA A 52 24.98 -2.91 1.79
CA ALA A 52 25.51 -1.66 2.34
C ALA A 52 25.08 -0.42 1.53
N TYR A 53 25.04 -0.54 0.20
CA TYR A 53 24.54 0.51 -0.68
C TYR A 53 23.03 0.77 -0.49
N VAL A 54 22.22 -0.29 -0.41
CA VAL A 54 20.77 -0.17 -0.16
C VAL A 54 20.49 0.49 1.19
N ASN A 55 21.18 0.05 2.25
CA ASN A 55 21.04 0.64 3.58
C ASN A 55 21.44 2.12 3.60
N LYS A 56 22.53 2.48 2.91
CA LYS A 56 22.94 3.86 2.79
C LYS A 56 21.90 4.73 2.09
N ILE A 57 21.31 4.25 1.00
CA ILE A 57 20.22 4.98 0.30
C ILE A 57 18.99 5.11 1.21
N ALA A 58 18.64 4.06 1.96
CA ALA A 58 17.54 4.13 2.91
C ALA A 58 17.79 5.19 3.98
N GLU A 59 18.96 5.19 4.62
CA GLU A 59 19.37 6.22 5.59
C GLU A 59 19.39 7.63 5.00
N GLU A 60 19.90 7.81 3.77
CA GLU A 60 19.90 9.10 3.09
C GLU A 60 18.46 9.57 2.76
N SER A 61 17.58 8.65 2.40
CA SER A 61 16.16 8.91 2.15
C SER A 61 15.43 9.31 3.43
N GLU A 62 15.64 8.59 4.53
CA GLU A 62 15.09 8.93 5.84
C GLU A 62 15.55 10.31 6.31
N ASN A 63 16.86 10.60 6.22
CA ASN A 63 17.41 11.90 6.58
C ASN A 63 16.91 13.05 5.68
N ALA A 64 16.73 12.80 4.38
CA ALA A 64 16.17 13.79 3.46
C ALA A 64 14.71 14.10 3.77
N TYR A 65 13.96 13.09 4.22
CA TYR A 65 12.56 13.26 4.59
C TYR A 65 12.41 14.00 5.92
N ASP A 66 13.22 13.67 6.91
CA ASP A 66 13.22 14.31 8.24
C ASP A 66 13.55 15.81 8.19
N ASN A 67 14.31 16.24 7.18
CA ASN A 67 14.66 17.66 6.93
C ASN A 67 13.68 18.37 5.97
N SER A 68 12.60 17.72 5.55
CA SER A 68 11.61 18.35 4.66
C SER A 68 10.79 19.41 5.41
N PRO A 69 10.63 20.62 4.85
CA PRO A 69 9.76 21.65 5.45
C PRO A 69 8.27 21.27 5.46
N LEU A 70 7.88 20.14 4.87
CA LEU A 70 6.52 19.62 4.86
C LEU A 70 6.21 18.66 6.02
N THR A 71 7.21 18.31 6.84
CA THR A 71 6.98 17.49 8.04
C THR A 71 6.24 18.31 9.08
N ARG A 72 4.98 18.02 9.27
CA ARG A 72 4.14 18.60 10.32
C ARG A 72 4.04 17.59 11.47
N GLY A 73 4.63 17.93 12.61
CA GLY A 73 4.55 17.13 13.82
C GLY A 73 5.74 16.19 14.07
N PRO A 74 5.84 15.60 15.25
CA PRO A 74 6.88 14.64 15.57
C PRO A 74 6.69 13.39 14.68
N ILE A 75 7.72 13.06 13.92
CA ILE A 75 7.78 11.80 13.18
C ILE A 75 7.85 10.70 14.23
N VAL A 76 6.75 10.04 14.47
CA VAL A 76 6.78 8.79 15.23
C VAL A 76 7.29 7.75 14.25
N ASP A 77 8.29 7.00 14.67
CA ASP A 77 8.93 5.93 13.88
C ASP A 77 7.89 4.98 13.29
N SER A 78 7.45 5.28 12.08
CA SER A 78 6.52 4.46 11.32
C SER A 78 7.22 3.37 10.51
N GLY A 79 8.56 3.32 10.57
CA GLY A 79 9.38 2.45 9.73
C GLY A 79 9.36 2.80 8.23
N TYR A 80 8.61 3.85 7.85
CA TYR A 80 8.50 4.40 6.49
C TYR A 80 8.47 5.91 6.59
N GLY A 81 9.62 6.55 6.59
CA GLY A 81 9.84 7.98 6.76
C GLY A 81 8.65 8.87 6.40
N GLY A 82 7.96 9.38 7.43
CA GLY A 82 6.91 10.38 7.28
C GLY A 82 5.55 9.92 6.75
N VAL A 83 5.30 8.62 6.65
CA VAL A 83 3.94 8.11 6.42
C VAL A 83 3.12 8.28 7.70
N PRO A 84 1.86 8.73 7.63
CA PRO A 84 0.99 8.84 8.79
C PRO A 84 1.02 7.58 9.63
N TYR A 85 1.15 7.74 10.95
CA TYR A 85 1.24 6.62 11.87
C TYR A 85 -0.09 5.88 11.94
N PHE A 86 -0.10 4.62 11.52
CA PHE A 86 -1.22 3.73 11.77
C PHE A 86 -0.75 2.60 12.71
N PRO A 87 -1.36 2.43 13.89
CA PRO A 87 -0.92 1.43 14.86
C PRO A 87 -0.86 0.01 14.26
N HIS A 88 0.20 -0.73 14.56
CA HIS A 88 0.39 -2.09 14.06
C HIS A 88 -0.16 -3.17 14.99
N THR A 89 -0.66 -2.78 16.16
CA THR A 89 -1.21 -3.67 17.18
C THR A 89 -2.52 -3.12 17.75
N GLY A 90 -3.28 -3.98 18.43
CA GLY A 90 -4.57 -3.60 19.00
C GLY A 90 -5.68 -3.53 17.96
N SER A 91 -6.62 -2.62 18.16
CA SER A 91 -7.80 -2.44 17.31
C SER A 91 -7.91 -0.98 16.85
N PRO A 92 -6.94 -0.47 16.08
CA PRO A 92 -7.01 0.90 15.60
C PRO A 92 -8.17 1.08 14.64
N LYS A 93 -8.73 2.30 14.60
CA LYS A 93 -9.80 2.67 13.67
C LYS A 93 -9.21 3.15 12.36
N ALA A 94 -9.76 2.68 11.26
CA ALA A 94 -9.47 3.15 9.91
C ALA A 94 -10.76 3.70 9.28
N LEU A 95 -10.68 4.89 8.72
CA LEU A 95 -11.79 5.48 7.99
C LEU A 95 -11.79 4.93 6.54
N VAL A 96 -12.93 4.42 6.09
CA VAL A 96 -13.14 3.96 4.72
C VAL A 96 -14.28 4.73 4.11
N ILE A 97 -14.03 5.46 3.04
CA ILE A 97 -15.02 6.28 2.36
C ILE A 97 -15.32 5.67 1.00
N LEU A 98 -16.56 5.28 0.79
CA LEU A 98 -17.04 4.82 -0.51
C LEU A 98 -17.44 6.03 -1.35
N ALA A 99 -16.63 6.35 -2.35
CA ALA A 99 -16.85 7.50 -3.23
C ALA A 99 -17.33 7.07 -4.60
N GLU A 100 -18.35 7.73 -5.11
CA GLU A 100 -18.84 7.61 -6.49
C GLU A 100 -18.40 8.83 -7.28
N PHE A 101 -17.91 8.62 -8.49
CA PHE A 101 -17.69 9.76 -9.39
C PHE A 101 -19.02 10.36 -9.87
N GLN A 102 -18.96 11.60 -10.30
CA GLN A 102 -20.17 12.29 -10.77
C GLN A 102 -20.92 11.51 -11.86
N ASP A 103 -20.18 10.86 -12.74
CA ASP A 103 -20.65 10.14 -13.94
C ASP A 103 -20.56 8.62 -13.81
N VAL A 104 -19.87 8.08 -12.81
CA VAL A 104 -19.68 6.63 -12.60
C VAL A 104 -20.12 6.25 -11.18
N PRO A 105 -21.38 5.85 -10.99
CA PRO A 105 -21.88 5.35 -9.71
C PRO A 105 -21.47 3.89 -9.49
N PHE A 106 -21.56 3.43 -8.24
CA PHE A 106 -21.48 2.01 -7.95
C PHE A 106 -22.62 1.25 -8.63
N THR A 107 -22.30 0.15 -9.27
CA THR A 107 -23.28 -0.74 -9.93
C THR A 107 -23.83 -1.81 -9.01
N ILE A 108 -23.28 -1.93 -7.81
CA ILE A 108 -23.59 -2.96 -6.82
C ILE A 108 -24.68 -2.43 -5.89
N GLN A 109 -25.76 -3.21 -5.71
CA GLN A 109 -26.75 -2.90 -4.67
C GLN A 109 -26.15 -3.17 -3.28
N ASP A 110 -26.62 -2.40 -2.29
CA ASP A 110 -26.15 -2.51 -0.90
C ASP A 110 -24.62 -2.34 -0.75
N THR A 111 -24.02 -1.48 -1.55
CA THR A 111 -22.56 -1.24 -1.61
C THR A 111 -21.95 -1.13 -0.21
N LYS A 112 -22.47 -0.26 0.65
CA LYS A 112 -21.97 -0.08 2.01
C LYS A 112 -21.94 -1.38 2.80
N LYS A 113 -23.03 -2.15 2.77
CA LYS A 113 -23.13 -3.43 3.48
C LYS A 113 -22.09 -4.44 2.99
N ILE A 114 -21.88 -4.48 1.68
CA ILE A 114 -20.93 -5.39 1.05
C ILE A 114 -19.50 -5.06 1.47
N PHE A 115 -19.11 -3.80 1.32
CA PHE A 115 -17.76 -3.38 1.71
C PHE A 115 -17.54 -3.49 3.22
N THR A 116 -18.56 -3.18 4.05
CA THR A 116 -18.49 -3.43 5.48
C THR A 116 -18.23 -4.91 5.79
N ASN A 117 -18.97 -5.82 5.17
CA ASN A 117 -18.77 -7.27 5.37
C ASN A 117 -17.38 -7.71 4.89
N TYR A 118 -16.95 -7.22 3.72
CA TYR A 118 -15.63 -7.53 3.17
C TYR A 118 -14.49 -7.09 4.08
N LEU A 119 -14.63 -5.94 4.70
CA LEU A 119 -13.59 -5.38 5.58
C LEU A 119 -13.65 -5.99 6.99
N THR A 120 -14.83 -6.12 7.59
CA THR A 120 -14.98 -6.37 9.03
C THR A 120 -15.21 -7.83 9.40
N ASN A 121 -15.55 -8.70 8.44
CA ASN A 121 -15.90 -10.09 8.76
C ASN A 121 -14.67 -10.88 9.22
N GLU A 122 -14.78 -11.50 10.38
CA GLU A 122 -13.74 -12.40 10.93
C GLU A 122 -13.97 -13.87 10.58
N GLY A 123 -15.21 -14.22 10.22
CA GLY A 123 -15.59 -15.56 9.78
C GLY A 123 -15.47 -15.75 8.26
N HIS A 124 -15.73 -16.96 7.81
CA HIS A 124 -15.86 -17.21 6.39
C HIS A 124 -17.18 -16.62 5.86
N PHE A 125 -17.13 -15.92 4.75
CA PHE A 125 -18.30 -15.49 4.03
C PHE A 125 -18.18 -15.87 2.55
N SER A 126 -19.30 -16.14 1.94
CA SER A 126 -19.39 -16.45 0.51
C SER A 126 -20.07 -15.29 -0.21
N ASP A 127 -19.43 -14.75 -1.22
CA ASP A 127 -20.04 -13.78 -2.11
C ASP A 127 -19.84 -14.23 -3.56
N THR A 128 -20.93 -14.48 -4.26
CA THR A 128 -20.92 -14.97 -5.63
C THR A 128 -21.18 -13.88 -6.66
N ARG A 129 -21.33 -12.62 -6.24
CA ARG A 129 -21.75 -11.52 -7.13
C ARG A 129 -20.72 -11.20 -8.21
N TYR A 130 -19.48 -11.57 -8.01
CA TYR A 130 -18.40 -11.38 -9.00
C TYR A 130 -18.01 -12.67 -9.73
N GLY A 131 -18.88 -13.67 -9.75
CA GLY A 131 -18.63 -14.95 -10.41
C GLY A 131 -17.56 -15.82 -9.73
N GLN A 132 -17.10 -15.42 -8.55
CA GLN A 132 -16.15 -16.17 -7.74
C GLN A 132 -16.76 -16.50 -6.38
N ASN A 133 -16.63 -17.74 -5.99
CA ASN A 133 -17.01 -18.16 -4.64
C ASN A 133 -15.89 -17.77 -3.67
N LEU A 134 -15.91 -16.54 -3.19
CA LEU A 134 -14.93 -16.02 -2.24
C LEU A 134 -15.33 -16.52 -0.83
N ASN A 135 -14.99 -17.77 -0.56
CA ASN A 135 -15.14 -18.34 0.78
C ASN A 135 -13.94 -17.96 1.66
N ASN A 136 -13.78 -16.67 1.87
CA ASN A 136 -12.64 -16.10 2.59
C ASN A 136 -13.11 -15.28 3.79
N LYS A 137 -12.20 -15.10 4.74
CA LYS A 137 -12.37 -14.10 5.80
C LYS A 137 -12.23 -12.70 5.21
N GLY A 138 -12.88 -11.74 5.83
CA GLY A 138 -12.69 -10.34 5.51
C GLY A 138 -11.28 -9.85 5.86
N VAL A 139 -10.99 -8.60 5.51
CA VAL A 139 -9.67 -7.97 5.74
C VAL A 139 -9.27 -8.03 7.22
N ARG A 140 -10.20 -7.71 8.13
CA ARG A 140 -9.98 -7.82 9.57
C ARG A 140 -9.63 -9.25 10.00
N GLY A 141 -10.35 -10.25 9.47
CA GLY A 141 -10.09 -11.65 9.76
C GLY A 141 -8.71 -12.10 9.30
N TYR A 142 -8.29 -11.64 8.12
CA TYR A 142 -6.94 -11.88 7.61
C TYR A 142 -5.86 -11.30 8.53
N PHE A 143 -5.96 -10.04 8.91
CA PHE A 143 -4.99 -9.42 9.81
C PHE A 143 -4.97 -10.05 11.19
N LYS A 144 -6.14 -10.41 11.73
CA LYS A 144 -6.23 -11.13 13.00
C LYS A 144 -5.47 -12.45 12.98
N ASP A 145 -5.64 -13.24 11.92
CA ASP A 145 -4.95 -14.53 11.78
C ASP A 145 -3.44 -14.34 11.59
N CYS A 146 -3.02 -13.45 10.68
CA CYS A 146 -1.61 -13.20 10.40
C CYS A 146 -0.85 -12.63 11.60
N SER A 147 -1.52 -11.87 12.46
CA SER A 147 -0.93 -11.27 13.66
C SER A 147 -1.09 -12.12 14.92
N TYR A 148 -1.62 -13.33 14.82
CA TYR A 148 -1.98 -14.15 15.98
C TYR A 148 -2.92 -13.43 16.97
N GLY A 149 -3.86 -12.65 16.43
CA GLY A 149 -4.83 -11.87 17.21
C GLY A 149 -4.31 -10.55 17.78
N GLN A 150 -3.07 -10.17 17.50
CA GLN A 150 -2.47 -8.94 18.05
C GLN A 150 -2.90 -7.68 17.29
N PHE A 151 -3.38 -7.82 16.06
CA PHE A 151 -3.83 -6.71 15.22
C PHE A 151 -5.21 -7.01 14.64
N THR A 152 -6.20 -6.23 15.04
CA THR A 152 -7.61 -6.40 14.67
C THR A 152 -8.23 -5.05 14.30
N PRO A 153 -7.85 -4.43 13.17
CA PRO A 153 -8.29 -3.09 12.81
C PRO A 153 -9.80 -2.99 12.72
N VAL A 154 -10.35 -1.85 13.09
CA VAL A 154 -11.77 -1.52 12.97
C VAL A 154 -11.95 -0.61 11.77
N PHE A 155 -12.81 -1.00 10.85
CA PHE A 155 -13.10 -0.23 9.65
C PHE A 155 -14.47 0.45 9.79
N ASP A 156 -14.46 1.78 9.82
CA ASP A 156 -15.68 2.58 9.77
C ASP A 156 -15.97 2.96 8.32
N VAL A 157 -16.98 2.33 7.73
CA VAL A 157 -17.35 2.49 6.32
C VAL A 157 -18.41 3.57 6.16
N ILE A 158 -18.09 4.63 5.47
CA ILE A 158 -18.94 5.79 5.20
C ILE A 158 -19.33 5.83 3.71
N GLY A 159 -20.46 6.38 3.41
CA GLY A 159 -20.95 6.54 2.02
C GLY A 159 -21.92 5.43 1.60
N PRO A 160 -22.13 5.26 0.27
CA PRO A 160 -21.48 5.99 -0.84
C PRO A 160 -21.77 7.50 -0.83
N VAL A 161 -20.72 8.29 -1.11
CA VAL A 161 -20.85 9.73 -1.33
C VAL A 161 -20.50 10.07 -2.78
N LYS A 162 -21.20 11.05 -3.34
CA LYS A 162 -21.02 11.44 -4.73
C LYS A 162 -20.03 12.59 -4.85
N LEU A 163 -18.97 12.39 -5.61
CA LEU A 163 -17.97 13.41 -5.89
C LEU A 163 -18.47 14.47 -6.86
N PRO A 164 -17.96 15.71 -6.77
CA PRO A 164 -18.44 16.82 -7.57
C PRO A 164 -18.00 16.77 -9.04
N LYS A 165 -16.99 15.95 -9.38
CA LYS A 165 -16.38 15.91 -10.71
C LYS A 165 -16.50 14.53 -11.34
N PRO A 166 -16.46 14.42 -12.69
CA PRO A 166 -16.42 13.14 -13.39
C PRO A 166 -15.10 12.41 -13.20
N GLN A 167 -15.11 11.09 -13.38
CA GLN A 167 -13.96 10.20 -13.22
C GLN A 167 -12.72 10.66 -14.00
N ALA A 168 -12.93 11.13 -15.24
CA ALA A 168 -11.86 11.61 -16.11
C ALA A 168 -11.04 12.78 -15.53
N VAL A 169 -11.57 13.53 -14.57
CA VAL A 169 -10.82 14.60 -13.90
C VAL A 169 -9.83 14.02 -12.88
N TYR A 170 -10.19 12.93 -12.22
CA TYR A 170 -9.37 12.38 -11.12
C TYR A 170 -8.29 11.42 -11.60
N GLY A 171 -8.45 10.71 -12.70
CA GLY A 171 -7.47 9.68 -13.03
C GLY A 171 -7.56 9.07 -14.43
N GLU A 172 -8.11 9.77 -15.40
CA GLU A 172 -8.14 9.27 -16.77
C GLU A 172 -7.51 10.28 -17.73
N GLY A 173 -6.23 10.07 -18.10
CA GLY A 173 -5.56 10.78 -19.17
C GLY A 173 -4.51 11.81 -18.74
N ILE A 174 -4.14 12.71 -19.66
CA ILE A 174 -3.00 13.64 -19.56
C ILE A 174 -3.18 14.72 -18.45
N HIS A 175 -4.37 14.86 -17.92
CA HIS A 175 -4.71 15.84 -16.89
C HIS A 175 -5.14 15.19 -15.57
N ASP A 176 -4.46 14.11 -15.22
CA ASP A 176 -4.67 13.38 -13.98
C ASP A 176 -4.55 14.31 -12.76
N ARG A 177 -5.67 14.51 -12.05
CA ARG A 177 -5.80 15.35 -10.87
C ARG A 177 -6.15 14.51 -9.64
N MET A 178 -5.42 13.42 -9.45
CA MET A 178 -5.54 12.59 -8.24
C MET A 178 -5.33 13.39 -6.95
N ASP A 179 -4.59 14.50 -7.03
CA ASP A 179 -4.41 15.46 -5.94
C ASP A 179 -5.74 16.07 -5.44
N LEU A 180 -6.76 16.09 -6.27
CA LEU A 180 -8.10 16.57 -5.89
C LEU A 180 -9.00 15.50 -5.28
N LEU A 181 -8.67 14.21 -5.48
CA LEU A 181 -9.56 13.13 -5.06
C LEU A 181 -9.74 13.13 -3.54
N LEU A 182 -8.66 13.11 -2.79
CA LEU A 182 -8.73 13.04 -1.34
C LEU A 182 -9.40 14.29 -0.71
N PRO A 183 -9.06 15.53 -1.11
CA PRO A 183 -9.78 16.71 -0.66
C PRO A 183 -11.28 16.65 -0.94
N ASP A 184 -11.68 16.35 -2.19
CA ASP A 184 -13.10 16.31 -2.58
C ASP A 184 -13.86 15.19 -1.82
N VAL A 185 -13.21 14.06 -1.53
CA VAL A 185 -13.78 12.95 -0.74
C VAL A 185 -13.96 13.37 0.72
N CYS A 186 -12.97 14.00 1.33
CA CYS A 186 -13.03 14.44 2.72
C CYS A 186 -14.09 15.54 2.90
N GLU A 187 -14.18 16.50 1.97
CA GLU A 187 -15.21 17.53 1.97
C GLU A 187 -16.61 16.93 1.88
N ALA A 188 -16.80 15.90 1.07
CA ALA A 188 -18.10 15.24 0.91
C ALA A 188 -18.62 14.54 2.16
N VAL A 189 -17.75 14.23 3.13
CA VAL A 189 -18.13 13.56 4.37
C VAL A 189 -17.93 14.40 5.63
N ASP A 190 -17.44 15.63 5.52
CA ASP A 190 -17.05 16.49 6.64
C ASP A 190 -18.17 16.68 7.67
N ASP A 191 -19.41 16.89 7.23
CA ASP A 191 -20.57 17.04 8.09
C ASP A 191 -20.96 15.76 8.87
N SER A 192 -20.44 14.60 8.45
CA SER A 192 -20.84 13.28 8.98
C SER A 192 -19.73 12.51 9.66
N VAL A 193 -18.50 12.98 9.58
CA VAL A 193 -17.30 12.30 10.11
C VAL A 193 -16.54 13.24 11.04
N ASN A 194 -16.30 12.79 12.27
CA ASN A 194 -15.34 13.43 13.14
C ASN A 194 -13.94 12.84 12.85
N PHE A 195 -13.14 13.52 12.08
CA PHE A 195 -11.81 13.06 11.69
C PHE A 195 -10.85 12.85 12.85
N ALA A 196 -11.05 13.54 13.99
CA ALA A 196 -10.24 13.35 15.20
C ALA A 196 -10.39 11.94 15.80
N ASP A 197 -11.45 11.20 15.47
CA ASP A 197 -11.63 9.82 15.94
C ASP A 197 -10.66 8.83 15.28
N TYR A 198 -9.95 9.27 14.24
CA TYR A 198 -9.00 8.49 13.43
C TYR A 198 -7.55 9.00 13.56
N ASP A 199 -7.29 9.79 14.57
CA ASP A 199 -5.98 10.28 14.98
C ASP A 199 -5.59 9.58 16.30
N ALA A 200 -4.97 8.41 16.21
CA ALA A 200 -4.68 7.58 17.37
C ALA A 200 -3.50 8.11 18.21
N ASN A 201 -2.60 8.87 17.58
CA ASN A 201 -1.42 9.44 18.25
C ASN A 201 -1.63 10.89 18.71
N ASN A 202 -2.77 11.51 18.38
CA ASN A 202 -3.15 12.91 18.69
C ASN A 202 -2.17 13.95 18.12
N ASP A 203 -1.67 13.72 16.90
CA ASP A 203 -0.79 14.67 16.22
C ASP A 203 -1.54 15.70 15.35
N GLY A 204 -2.87 15.59 15.29
CA GLY A 204 -3.75 16.45 14.50
C GLY A 204 -3.90 16.00 13.06
N MET A 205 -3.46 14.80 12.72
CA MET A 205 -3.63 14.19 11.40
C MET A 205 -4.37 12.86 11.50
N VAL A 206 -5.16 12.56 10.48
CA VAL A 206 -5.81 11.24 10.36
C VAL A 206 -4.76 10.20 9.98
N ASP A 207 -4.67 9.12 10.77
CA ASP A 207 -3.65 8.09 10.57
C ASP A 207 -3.84 7.32 9.26
N LEU A 208 -5.09 7.03 8.88
CA LEU A 208 -5.38 6.26 7.70
C LEU A 208 -6.79 6.55 7.15
N VAL A 209 -6.86 6.93 5.89
CA VAL A 209 -8.09 7.04 5.09
C VAL A 209 -7.96 6.14 3.86
N TYR A 210 -8.99 5.33 3.63
CA TYR A 210 -9.16 4.51 2.42
C TYR A 210 -10.32 4.99 1.57
#